data_fde6fd0c44202661c62d8e975fcc0db7
#
_entry.id   fde6fd0c44202661c62d8e975fcc0db7
#
_cell.length_a   1.000
_cell.length_b   1.000
_cell.length_c   1.000
_cell.angle_alpha   90.00
_cell.angle_beta   90.00
_cell.angle_gamma   90.00
#
_symmetry.space_group_name_H-M   'P 1'
#
loop_
_entity.id
_entity.type
_entity.pdbx_description
1 polymer ?
#
loop_
_entity_poly.entity_id
_entity_poly.type
_entity_poly.pdbx_seq_one_letter_code
_entity_poly.pdbx_strand_id
1 'polypeptide(L)'
;KRLKNKCQTSTLERQLRYLRRFDFWFKKDFRKVTQKDIEKVIENLQDGKYKRADNGQPYEGRGIANAKSELKSFFEWLIKNYHLKNLDISFIDTHAKEEELSALNLDIEVKKLIDSAPLQYKFIIRLLSDGGFRIEEFLNMNWADLTLDKELGCYMARIRISKTKPRTISLPLSTQEIEDYKNSFEKINDNDFIVKLSYNAIRKYIRALGAKVLKKNVFCHLLRHTSCTYYSNKLNHFQMCKRYGWSFNSPMAARYIDRSGVMEKETARIIRSDEVGELKMKISRQEVENRVMKENFEAEMEKQRQDNKKMQEKFAEIGKLTDILFKDTIALDEKNKKSLKRK
;
A
#
# COMPACT_ATOMS: atom_id res chain seq x y z
N LYS A 1 -34.05 -15.36 1.18
CA LYS A 1 -33.98 -14.41 2.32
C LYS A 1 -32.80 -13.45 2.21
N ARG A 2 -31.59 -13.91 1.76
CA ARG A 2 -30.39 -13.04 1.59
C ARG A 2 -30.53 -12.07 0.41
N LEU A 3 -31.21 -12.42 -0.68
CA LEU A 3 -31.55 -11.51 -1.75
C LEU A 3 -32.46 -10.34 -1.30
N LYS A 4 -33.36 -10.59 -0.35
CA LYS A 4 -34.18 -9.54 0.28
C LYS A 4 -33.38 -8.59 1.17
N ASN A 5 -32.23 -9.00 1.68
CA ASN A 5 -31.39 -8.22 2.60
C ASN A 5 -30.27 -7.44 1.89
N LYS A 6 -30.39 -7.15 0.60
CA LYS A 6 -29.38 -6.38 -0.19
C LYS A 6 -27.93 -6.88 -0.01
N CYS A 7 -27.76 -8.21 0.04
CA CYS A 7 -26.43 -8.81 0.15
C CYS A 7 -25.58 -8.47 -1.11
N GLN A 8 -24.33 -8.08 -0.93
CA GLN A 8 -23.45 -7.78 -2.05
C GLN A 8 -23.25 -9.02 -2.95
N THR A 9 -23.24 -8.84 -4.25
CA THR A 9 -23.07 -9.90 -5.27
C THR A 9 -21.85 -10.78 -4.98
N SER A 10 -20.73 -10.20 -4.61
CA SER A 10 -19.50 -10.92 -4.24
C SER A 10 -19.67 -11.87 -3.05
N THR A 11 -20.51 -11.50 -2.09
CA THR A 11 -20.82 -12.36 -0.94
C THR A 11 -21.70 -13.54 -1.38
N LEU A 12 -22.68 -13.30 -2.25
CA LEU A 12 -23.53 -14.37 -2.80
C LEU A 12 -22.73 -15.35 -3.63
N GLU A 13 -21.85 -14.87 -4.50
CA GLU A 13 -20.95 -15.71 -5.30
C GLU A 13 -20.04 -16.58 -4.42
N ARG A 14 -19.48 -15.99 -3.34
CA ARG A 14 -18.69 -16.75 -2.37
C ARG A 14 -19.48 -17.86 -1.74
N GLN A 15 -20.70 -17.57 -1.29
CA GLN A 15 -21.59 -18.56 -0.66
C GLN A 15 -22.00 -19.67 -1.62
N LEU A 16 -22.34 -19.32 -2.86
CA LEU A 16 -22.65 -20.33 -3.89
C LEU A 16 -21.47 -21.24 -4.17
N ARG A 17 -20.24 -20.69 -4.20
CA ARG A 17 -19.02 -21.51 -4.33
C ARG A 17 -18.84 -22.49 -3.18
N TYR A 18 -19.14 -22.06 -1.94
CA TYR A 18 -19.07 -22.97 -0.79
C TYR A 18 -20.19 -24.01 -0.81
N LEU A 19 -21.41 -23.64 -1.19
CA LEU A 19 -22.51 -24.63 -1.32
C LEU A 19 -22.17 -25.75 -2.33
N ARG A 20 -21.61 -25.40 -3.48
CA ARG A 20 -21.12 -26.40 -4.47
C ARG A 20 -20.03 -27.30 -3.86
N ARG A 21 -19.15 -26.76 -3.03
CA ARG A 21 -18.14 -27.57 -2.33
C ARG A 21 -18.76 -28.48 -1.28
N PHE A 22 -19.72 -28.00 -0.53
CA PHE A 22 -20.42 -28.81 0.47
C PHE A 22 -21.16 -29.96 -0.18
N ASP A 23 -21.83 -29.72 -1.30
CA ASP A 23 -22.46 -30.79 -2.10
C ASP A 23 -21.44 -31.87 -2.50
N PHE A 24 -20.28 -31.47 -2.98
CA PHE A 24 -19.19 -32.38 -3.32
C PHE A 24 -18.60 -33.11 -2.10
N TRP A 25 -18.52 -32.46 -0.92
CA TRP A 25 -17.95 -33.05 0.28
C TRP A 25 -18.89 -34.02 0.96
N PHE A 26 -20.17 -33.69 1.07
CA PHE A 26 -21.17 -34.53 1.73
C PHE A 26 -21.73 -35.63 0.83
N LYS A 27 -21.90 -35.39 -0.45
CA LYS A 27 -22.47 -36.31 -1.44
C LYS A 27 -23.82 -36.92 -1.02
N LYS A 28 -24.63 -36.20 -0.25
CA LYS A 28 -25.95 -36.57 0.23
C LYS A 28 -26.83 -35.34 0.45
N ASP A 29 -28.15 -35.56 0.58
CA ASP A 29 -29.08 -34.48 0.95
C ASP A 29 -28.66 -33.85 2.27
N PHE A 30 -28.50 -32.55 2.29
CA PHE A 30 -28.06 -31.80 3.47
C PHE A 30 -28.99 -31.97 4.68
N ARG A 31 -30.26 -32.29 4.48
CA ARG A 31 -31.23 -32.61 5.53
C ARG A 31 -30.96 -33.95 6.23
N LYS A 32 -30.20 -34.84 5.59
CA LYS A 32 -29.80 -36.15 6.10
C LYS A 32 -28.37 -36.17 6.63
N VAL A 33 -27.69 -35.04 6.64
CA VAL A 33 -26.34 -34.91 7.19
C VAL A 33 -26.39 -35.05 8.70
N THR A 34 -25.53 -35.89 9.23
CA THR A 34 -25.37 -36.11 10.68
C THR A 34 -24.18 -35.30 11.22
N GLN A 35 -24.09 -35.21 12.54
CA GLN A 35 -22.93 -34.57 13.18
C GLN A 35 -21.61 -35.27 12.80
N LYS A 36 -21.57 -36.58 12.75
CA LYS A 36 -20.40 -37.37 12.32
C LYS A 36 -19.96 -37.04 10.89
N ASP A 37 -20.90 -36.73 10.00
CA ASP A 37 -20.55 -36.32 8.62
C ASP A 37 -19.87 -34.96 8.62
N ILE A 38 -20.30 -34.02 9.47
CA ILE A 38 -19.69 -32.70 9.59
C ILE A 38 -18.30 -32.82 10.19
N GLU A 39 -18.13 -33.59 11.26
CA GLU A 39 -16.83 -33.88 11.88
C GLU A 39 -15.84 -34.43 10.85
N LYS A 40 -16.25 -35.43 10.07
CA LYS A 40 -15.45 -36.03 9.01
C LYS A 40 -15.06 -35.02 7.91
N VAL A 41 -15.96 -34.11 7.55
CA VAL A 41 -15.63 -33.03 6.58
C VAL A 41 -14.61 -32.09 7.15
N ILE A 42 -14.69 -31.74 8.42
CA ILE A 42 -13.74 -30.88 9.12
C ILE A 42 -12.36 -31.55 9.24
N GLU A 43 -12.31 -32.83 9.61
CA GLU A 43 -11.08 -33.61 9.63
C GLU A 43 -10.41 -33.65 8.24
N ASN A 44 -11.17 -33.98 7.20
CA ASN A 44 -10.65 -34.01 5.84
C ASN A 44 -10.15 -32.63 5.34
N LEU A 45 -10.73 -31.52 5.82
CA LEU A 45 -10.24 -30.18 5.57
C LEU A 45 -8.89 -29.94 6.28
N GLN A 46 -8.76 -30.37 7.53
CA GLN A 46 -7.55 -30.21 8.34
C GLN A 46 -6.41 -31.09 7.83
N ASP A 47 -6.72 -32.32 7.41
CA ASP A 47 -5.77 -33.27 6.84
C ASP A 47 -5.33 -32.91 5.40
N GLY A 48 -5.86 -31.81 4.83
CA GLY A 48 -5.52 -31.40 3.46
C GLY A 48 -6.09 -32.31 2.35
N LYS A 49 -7.02 -33.22 2.67
CA LYS A 49 -7.66 -34.11 1.67
C LYS A 49 -8.52 -33.33 0.69
N TYR A 50 -9.12 -32.22 1.11
CA TYR A 50 -9.85 -31.33 0.24
C TYR A 50 -8.94 -30.24 -0.32
N LYS A 51 -8.96 -30.11 -1.64
CA LYS A 51 -8.13 -29.14 -2.38
C LYS A 51 -8.95 -27.94 -2.84
N ARG A 52 -8.30 -26.83 -2.94
CA ARG A 52 -8.87 -25.59 -3.46
C ARG A 52 -9.02 -25.69 -4.97
N ALA A 53 -10.15 -25.26 -5.50
CA ALA A 53 -10.43 -25.31 -6.94
C ALA A 53 -9.60 -24.31 -7.77
N ASP A 54 -9.07 -23.25 -7.13
CA ASP A 54 -8.33 -22.20 -7.82
C ASP A 54 -6.84 -22.52 -8.08
N ASN A 55 -6.23 -23.34 -7.24
CA ASN A 55 -4.80 -23.65 -7.34
C ASN A 55 -4.43 -25.12 -7.05
N GLY A 56 -5.41 -25.99 -6.77
CA GLY A 56 -5.19 -27.40 -6.49
C GLY A 56 -4.47 -27.71 -5.17
N GLN A 57 -4.18 -26.68 -4.35
CA GLN A 57 -3.50 -26.84 -3.06
C GLN A 57 -4.51 -27.14 -1.94
N PRO A 58 -4.10 -27.79 -0.84
CA PRO A 58 -4.91 -27.96 0.35
C PRO A 58 -5.42 -26.63 0.90
N TYR A 59 -6.47 -26.70 1.72
CA TYR A 59 -6.85 -25.56 2.54
C TYR A 59 -5.88 -25.45 3.72
N GLU A 60 -5.47 -24.24 4.04
CA GLU A 60 -4.55 -23.93 5.13
C GLU A 60 -5.04 -22.74 5.95
N GLY A 61 -4.68 -22.65 7.21
CA GLY A 61 -4.87 -21.51 8.09
C GLY A 61 -6.24 -20.85 7.96
N ARG A 62 -6.25 -19.58 7.53
CA ARG A 62 -7.48 -18.80 7.32
C ARG A 62 -8.44 -19.43 6.30
N GLY A 63 -7.92 -20.18 5.33
CA GLY A 63 -8.77 -20.90 4.35
C GLY A 63 -9.65 -21.94 5.00
N ILE A 64 -9.11 -22.72 5.97
CA ILE A 64 -9.86 -23.69 6.77
C ILE A 64 -10.89 -22.98 7.65
N ALA A 65 -10.48 -21.93 8.36
CA ALA A 65 -11.39 -21.15 9.22
C ALA A 65 -12.56 -20.54 8.44
N ASN A 66 -12.31 -20.00 7.24
CA ASN A 66 -13.36 -19.50 6.36
C ASN A 66 -14.31 -20.63 5.90
N ALA A 67 -13.78 -21.79 5.54
CA ALA A 67 -14.62 -22.93 5.14
C ALA A 67 -15.50 -23.41 6.31
N LYS A 68 -14.94 -23.52 7.51
CA LYS A 68 -15.68 -23.86 8.75
C LYS A 68 -16.75 -22.80 9.06
N SER A 69 -16.44 -21.51 8.92
CA SER A 69 -17.39 -20.41 9.17
C SER A 69 -18.57 -20.44 8.19
N GLU A 70 -18.32 -20.68 6.90
CA GLU A 70 -19.39 -20.80 5.92
C GLU A 70 -20.22 -22.10 6.14
N LEU A 71 -19.56 -23.19 6.54
CA LEU A 71 -20.21 -24.44 6.90
C LEU A 71 -21.15 -24.26 8.10
N LYS A 72 -20.65 -23.66 9.18
CA LYS A 72 -21.43 -23.35 10.39
C LYS A 72 -22.64 -22.49 10.05
N SER A 73 -22.43 -21.36 9.33
CA SER A 73 -23.51 -20.46 8.93
C SER A 73 -24.57 -21.14 8.04
N PHE A 74 -24.15 -22.09 7.19
CA PHE A 74 -25.07 -22.84 6.34
C PHE A 74 -25.93 -23.80 7.17
N PHE A 75 -25.33 -24.57 8.06
CA PHE A 75 -26.06 -25.51 8.91
C PHE A 75 -26.91 -24.80 9.98
N GLU A 76 -26.47 -23.67 10.54
CA GLU A 76 -27.34 -22.81 11.38
C GLU A 76 -28.62 -22.42 10.64
N TRP A 77 -28.49 -22.00 9.41
CA TRP A 77 -29.63 -21.65 8.58
C TRP A 77 -30.50 -22.87 8.29
N LEU A 78 -29.91 -24.04 8.02
CA LEU A 78 -30.63 -25.29 7.70
C LEU A 78 -31.42 -25.78 8.93
N ILE A 79 -30.78 -25.83 10.08
CA ILE A 79 -31.42 -26.20 11.38
C ILE A 79 -32.62 -25.31 11.66
N LYS A 80 -32.43 -23.98 11.51
CA LYS A 80 -33.49 -23.01 11.78
C LYS A 80 -34.68 -23.11 10.84
N ASN A 81 -34.47 -23.42 9.55
CA ASN A 81 -35.55 -23.40 8.56
C ASN A 81 -36.17 -24.77 8.30
N TYR A 82 -35.48 -25.86 8.64
CA TYR A 82 -36.00 -27.24 8.45
C TYR A 82 -36.14 -28.01 9.74
N HIS A 83 -35.99 -27.30 10.92
CA HIS A 83 -36.22 -27.86 12.26
C HIS A 83 -35.44 -29.16 12.51
N LEU A 84 -34.20 -29.23 12.11
CA LEU A 84 -33.33 -30.40 12.34
C LEU A 84 -32.95 -30.46 13.83
N LYS A 85 -33.61 -31.37 14.58
CA LYS A 85 -33.51 -31.40 16.05
C LYS A 85 -32.22 -32.05 16.60
N ASN A 86 -31.53 -32.86 15.82
CA ASN A 86 -30.45 -33.71 16.32
C ASN A 86 -29.06 -33.33 15.72
N LEU A 87 -28.88 -32.07 15.31
CA LEU A 87 -27.63 -31.59 14.74
C LEU A 87 -27.07 -30.48 15.61
N ASP A 88 -26.05 -30.80 16.39
CA ASP A 88 -25.24 -29.78 17.08
C ASP A 88 -24.06 -29.36 16.22
N ILE A 89 -23.86 -28.07 16.10
CA ILE A 89 -22.77 -27.45 15.35
C ILE A 89 -21.94 -26.47 16.18
N SER A 90 -22.21 -26.45 17.51
CA SER A 90 -21.51 -25.56 18.45
C SER A 90 -20.00 -25.85 18.50
N PHE A 91 -19.63 -27.13 18.30
CA PHE A 91 -18.25 -27.61 18.31
C PHE A 91 -17.40 -27.06 17.15
N ILE A 92 -18.02 -26.46 16.12
CA ILE A 92 -17.26 -25.93 14.97
C ILE A 92 -16.52 -24.66 15.39
N ASP A 93 -15.24 -24.83 15.69
CA ASP A 93 -14.34 -23.69 15.91
C ASP A 93 -13.96 -23.02 14.58
N THR A 94 -14.29 -21.75 14.46
CA THR A 94 -14.07 -20.92 13.27
C THR A 94 -12.90 -19.96 13.44
N HIS A 95 -12.18 -20.02 14.57
CA HIS A 95 -11.04 -19.12 14.80
C HIS A 95 -9.88 -19.49 13.89
N ALA A 96 -9.32 -18.49 13.24
CA ALA A 96 -8.03 -18.60 12.54
C ALA A 96 -6.94 -18.12 13.49
N LYS A 97 -5.78 -18.78 13.46
CA LYS A 97 -4.58 -18.18 14.07
C LYS A 97 -4.36 -16.79 13.49
N GLU A 98 -4.08 -15.85 14.35
CA GLU A 98 -3.74 -14.49 13.89
C GLU A 98 -2.45 -14.55 13.08
N GLU A 99 -2.58 -14.23 11.80
CA GLU A 99 -1.41 -14.04 10.94
C GLU A 99 -0.77 -12.69 11.27
N GLU A 100 0.55 -12.67 11.30
CA GLU A 100 1.27 -11.40 11.39
C GLU A 100 0.91 -10.52 10.18
N LEU A 101 0.52 -9.28 10.47
CA LEU A 101 0.27 -8.28 9.44
C LEU A 101 1.61 -7.85 8.85
N SER A 102 1.94 -8.32 7.66
CA SER A 102 3.09 -7.80 6.94
C SER A 102 2.89 -6.35 6.54
N ALA A 103 3.94 -5.56 6.59
CA ALA A 103 3.96 -4.19 6.08
C ALA A 103 5.32 -3.93 5.42
N LEU A 104 5.36 -3.00 4.47
CA LEU A 104 6.60 -2.52 3.90
C LEU A 104 7.12 -1.34 4.72
N ASN A 105 8.41 -1.07 4.64
CA ASN A 105 8.94 0.21 5.09
C ASN A 105 8.56 1.29 4.07
N LEU A 106 7.82 2.32 4.53
CA LEU A 106 7.28 3.37 3.65
C LEU A 106 8.39 4.22 3.03
N ASP A 107 9.39 4.60 3.83
CA ASP A 107 10.45 5.50 3.41
C ASP A 107 11.52 4.82 2.55
N ILE A 108 11.69 3.51 2.69
CA ILE A 108 12.72 2.75 1.97
C ILE A 108 12.11 1.89 0.86
N GLU A 109 11.20 0.98 1.20
CA GLU A 109 10.72 -0.03 0.25
C GLU A 109 9.66 0.53 -0.69
N VAL A 110 8.71 1.32 -0.16
CA VAL A 110 7.70 1.97 -1.02
C VAL A 110 8.36 3.01 -1.92
N LYS A 111 9.34 3.77 -1.41
CA LYS A 111 10.11 4.71 -2.22
C LYS A 111 10.81 4.00 -3.38
N LYS A 112 11.48 2.86 -3.14
CA LYS A 112 12.10 2.05 -4.21
C LYS A 112 11.09 1.60 -5.27
N LEU A 113 9.88 1.23 -4.87
CA LEU A 113 8.82 0.87 -5.81
C LEU A 113 8.40 2.07 -6.66
N ILE A 114 8.22 3.24 -6.04
CA ILE A 114 7.84 4.48 -6.72
C ILE A 114 8.93 4.90 -7.70
N ASP A 115 10.19 4.93 -7.29
CA ASP A 115 11.32 5.33 -8.14
C ASP A 115 11.48 4.43 -9.37
N SER A 116 11.11 3.15 -9.25
CA SER A 116 11.20 2.14 -10.32
C SER A 116 9.94 2.04 -11.19
N ALA A 117 8.89 2.79 -10.91
CA ALA A 117 7.61 2.71 -11.62
C ALA A 117 7.44 3.84 -12.64
N PRO A 118 6.69 3.65 -13.75
CA PRO A 118 6.26 4.74 -14.61
C PRO A 118 5.24 5.64 -13.90
N LEU A 119 5.09 6.87 -14.36
CA LEU A 119 4.35 7.95 -13.72
C LEU A 119 2.97 7.54 -13.18
N GLN A 120 2.15 6.88 -14.00
CA GLN A 120 0.83 6.41 -13.57
C GLN A 120 0.89 5.46 -12.35
N TYR A 121 1.88 4.56 -12.32
CA TYR A 121 2.03 3.63 -11.22
C TYR A 121 2.73 4.25 -10.00
N LYS A 122 3.59 5.26 -10.19
CA LYS A 122 4.09 6.10 -9.08
C LYS A 122 2.92 6.70 -8.31
N PHE A 123 2.01 7.36 -9.04
CA PHE A 123 0.78 7.92 -8.50
C PHE A 123 -0.06 6.87 -7.77
N ILE A 124 -0.34 5.71 -8.39
CA ILE A 124 -1.13 4.64 -7.78
C ILE A 124 -0.49 4.13 -6.49
N ILE A 125 0.81 3.80 -6.52
CA ILE A 125 1.52 3.23 -5.36
C ILE A 125 1.55 4.25 -4.23
N ARG A 126 1.84 5.52 -4.53
CA ARG A 126 1.88 6.58 -3.53
C ARG A 126 0.52 6.78 -2.87
N LEU A 127 -0.54 6.95 -3.63
CA LEU A 127 -1.87 7.16 -3.07
C LEU A 127 -2.34 5.97 -2.24
N LEU A 128 -2.12 4.73 -2.69
CA LEU A 128 -2.47 3.54 -1.92
C LEU A 128 -1.67 3.42 -0.63
N SER A 129 -0.39 3.80 -0.62
CA SER A 129 0.49 3.72 0.56
C SER A 129 0.33 4.90 1.52
N ASP A 130 -0.05 6.08 1.05
CA ASP A 130 -0.35 7.25 1.88
C ASP A 130 -1.80 7.17 2.40
N GLY A 131 -2.78 7.20 1.51
CA GLY A 131 -4.20 7.20 1.87
C GLY A 131 -4.69 5.90 2.49
N GLY A 132 -4.02 4.78 2.23
CA GLY A 132 -4.42 3.47 2.71
C GLY A 132 -5.82 3.06 2.21
N PHE A 133 -6.20 3.46 1.01
CA PHE A 133 -7.50 3.14 0.41
C PHE A 133 -7.71 1.64 0.26
N ARG A 134 -8.97 1.20 0.36
CA ARG A 134 -9.33 -0.07 -0.28
C ARG A 134 -9.26 0.12 -1.78
N ILE A 135 -8.81 -0.89 -2.50
CA ILE A 135 -8.63 -0.74 -3.96
C ILE A 135 -9.92 -0.33 -4.68
N GLU A 136 -11.07 -0.82 -4.23
CA GLU A 136 -12.38 -0.43 -4.77
C GLU A 136 -12.72 1.05 -4.48
N GLU A 137 -12.33 1.58 -3.32
CA GLU A 137 -12.46 2.99 -2.98
C GLU A 137 -11.64 3.84 -3.95
N PHE A 138 -10.38 3.45 -4.17
CA PHE A 138 -9.44 4.12 -5.05
C PHE A 138 -9.91 4.13 -6.53
N LEU A 139 -10.38 2.99 -7.04
CA LEU A 139 -10.84 2.86 -8.43
C LEU A 139 -12.13 3.65 -8.71
N ASN A 140 -12.90 3.99 -7.68
CA ASN A 140 -14.13 4.79 -7.80
C ASN A 140 -13.92 6.28 -7.51
N MET A 141 -12.68 6.75 -7.36
CA MET A 141 -12.39 8.17 -7.18
C MET A 141 -12.34 8.90 -8.52
N ASN A 142 -12.90 10.09 -8.54
CA ASN A 142 -12.81 11.04 -9.64
C ASN A 142 -11.84 12.17 -9.28
N TRP A 143 -11.42 12.96 -10.27
CA TRP A 143 -10.57 14.11 -10.02
C TRP A 143 -11.18 15.14 -9.06
N ALA A 144 -12.52 15.34 -9.10
CA ALA A 144 -13.24 16.18 -8.14
C ALA A 144 -13.13 15.70 -6.67
N ASP A 145 -12.69 14.46 -6.44
CA ASP A 145 -12.50 13.94 -5.09
C ASP A 145 -11.12 14.28 -4.49
N LEU A 146 -10.21 14.84 -5.29
CA LEU A 146 -8.88 15.27 -4.89
C LEU A 146 -8.81 16.80 -4.91
N THR A 147 -8.85 17.42 -3.74
CA THR A 147 -8.79 18.88 -3.58
C THR A 147 -7.53 19.29 -2.82
N LEU A 148 -6.81 20.28 -3.33
CA LEU A 148 -5.63 20.81 -2.64
C LEU A 148 -6.10 21.73 -1.50
N ASP A 149 -5.73 21.41 -0.29
CA ASP A 149 -5.85 22.28 0.87
C ASP A 149 -4.61 23.17 0.93
N LYS A 150 -4.78 24.46 0.66
CA LYS A 150 -3.68 25.42 0.59
C LYS A 150 -3.07 25.74 1.95
N GLU A 151 -3.86 25.63 3.03
CA GLU A 151 -3.36 25.87 4.38
C GLU A 151 -2.48 24.71 4.85
N LEU A 152 -2.91 23.48 4.56
CA LEU A 152 -2.16 22.29 4.93
C LEU A 152 -1.06 21.93 3.92
N GLY A 153 -1.06 22.52 2.74
CA GLY A 153 -0.10 22.22 1.66
C GLY A 153 -0.19 20.78 1.14
N CYS A 154 -1.33 20.12 1.32
CA CYS A 154 -1.50 18.73 0.89
C CYS A 154 -2.89 18.49 0.27
N TYR A 155 -3.02 17.40 -0.47
CA TYR A 155 -4.30 17.00 -1.03
C TYR A 155 -5.21 16.36 0.03
N MET A 156 -6.50 16.69 -0.08
CA MET A 156 -7.60 16.03 0.61
C MET A 156 -8.28 15.07 -0.36
N ALA A 157 -8.50 13.83 0.06
CA ALA A 157 -9.19 12.81 -0.73
C ALA A 157 -10.56 12.52 -0.13
N ARG A 158 -11.62 12.75 -0.90
CA ARG A 158 -13.00 12.46 -0.54
C ARG A 158 -13.39 11.06 -1.03
N ILE A 159 -13.63 10.14 -0.11
CA ILE A 159 -14.06 8.77 -0.39
C ILE A 159 -15.59 8.73 -0.32
N ARG A 160 -16.24 8.79 -1.47
CA ARG A 160 -17.72 8.78 -1.61
C ARG A 160 -18.31 7.39 -1.48
N ILE A 161 -17.69 6.42 -2.14
CA ILE A 161 -18.13 5.02 -2.22
C ILE A 161 -17.20 4.18 -1.37
N SER A 162 -17.73 3.64 -0.28
CA SER A 162 -16.99 2.77 0.64
C SER A 162 -17.88 1.65 1.15
N LYS A 163 -17.28 0.50 1.42
CA LYS A 163 -17.95 -0.62 2.10
C LYS A 163 -18.44 -0.24 3.50
N THR A 164 -17.85 0.78 4.10
CA THR A 164 -18.17 1.25 5.46
C THR A 164 -18.88 2.61 5.39
N LYS A 165 -18.16 3.71 5.66
CA LYS A 165 -18.73 5.06 5.65
C LYS A 165 -17.93 5.96 4.70
N PRO A 166 -18.62 6.90 3.99
CA PRO A 166 -17.94 7.99 3.29
C PRO A 166 -17.06 8.77 4.27
N ARG A 167 -15.93 9.27 3.79
CA ARG A 167 -14.99 10.03 4.61
C ARG A 167 -14.06 10.87 3.75
N THR A 168 -13.46 11.88 4.36
CA THR A 168 -12.37 12.66 3.76
C THR A 168 -11.11 12.44 4.57
N ILE A 169 -9.97 12.25 3.89
CA ILE A 169 -8.65 12.05 4.50
C ILE A 169 -7.63 12.96 3.83
N SER A 170 -6.63 13.37 4.58
CA SER A 170 -5.47 14.10 4.05
C SER A 170 -4.46 13.15 3.41
N LEU A 171 -3.73 13.64 2.41
CA LEU A 171 -2.69 12.91 1.68
C LEU A 171 -1.35 13.68 1.76
N PRO A 172 -0.73 13.76 2.94
CA PRO A 172 0.44 14.62 3.15
C PRO A 172 1.69 14.17 2.39
N LEU A 173 1.75 12.90 1.98
CA LEU A 173 2.90 12.34 1.29
C LEU A 173 2.71 12.23 -0.24
N SER A 174 1.54 12.61 -0.77
CA SER A 174 1.16 12.32 -2.16
C SER A 174 1.12 13.56 -3.06
N THR A 175 1.38 14.76 -2.50
CA THR A 175 1.17 16.02 -3.24
C THR A 175 1.97 16.06 -4.54
N GLN A 176 3.25 15.71 -4.50
CA GLN A 176 4.11 15.72 -5.69
C GLN A 176 3.64 14.76 -6.77
N GLU A 177 3.36 13.50 -6.40
CA GLU A 177 2.93 12.49 -7.37
C GLU A 177 1.54 12.78 -7.96
N ILE A 178 0.67 13.48 -7.20
CA ILE A 178 -0.62 13.96 -7.73
C ILE A 178 -0.41 15.04 -8.75
N GLU A 179 0.41 16.06 -8.45
CA GLU A 179 0.70 17.15 -9.38
C GLU A 179 1.42 16.65 -10.64
N ASP A 180 2.44 15.83 -10.50
CA ASP A 180 3.16 15.26 -11.64
C ASP A 180 2.22 14.48 -12.57
N TYR A 181 1.32 13.69 -11.97
CA TYR A 181 0.35 12.91 -12.76
C TYR A 181 -0.71 13.79 -13.39
N LYS A 182 -1.22 14.81 -12.69
CA LYS A 182 -2.16 15.81 -13.25
C LYS A 182 -1.53 16.54 -14.44
N ASN A 183 -0.29 16.98 -14.31
CA ASN A 183 0.42 17.72 -15.34
C ASN A 183 0.73 16.87 -16.59
N SER A 184 0.60 15.55 -16.53
CA SER A 184 0.73 14.68 -17.71
C SER A 184 -0.49 14.66 -18.62
N PHE A 185 -1.58 15.31 -18.24
CA PHE A 185 -2.81 15.40 -19.04
C PHE A 185 -2.95 16.82 -19.61
N GLU A 186 -3.26 16.93 -20.88
CA GLU A 186 -3.59 18.21 -21.52
C GLU A 186 -4.88 18.83 -20.96
N LYS A 187 -5.85 17.98 -20.64
CA LYS A 187 -7.14 18.39 -20.07
C LYS A 187 -7.66 17.33 -19.11
N ILE A 188 -8.08 17.77 -17.94
CA ILE A 188 -8.68 16.92 -16.91
C ILE A 188 -10.15 17.36 -16.76
N ASN A 189 -11.06 16.37 -16.74
CA ASN A 189 -12.45 16.60 -16.38
C ASN A 189 -12.64 16.10 -14.94
N ASP A 190 -13.25 16.90 -14.08
CA ASP A 190 -13.50 16.59 -12.68
C ASP A 190 -14.28 15.30 -12.47
N ASN A 191 -15.16 14.94 -13.41
CA ASN A 191 -15.92 13.70 -13.35
C ASN A 191 -15.19 12.46 -13.87
N ASP A 192 -14.01 12.62 -14.47
CA ASP A 192 -13.21 11.48 -14.91
C ASP A 192 -12.60 10.75 -13.72
N PHE A 193 -12.55 9.43 -13.83
CA PHE A 193 -11.81 8.61 -12.87
C PHE A 193 -10.33 8.99 -12.85
N ILE A 194 -9.75 9.06 -11.63
CA ILE A 194 -8.32 9.37 -11.47
C ILE A 194 -7.42 8.33 -12.15
N VAL A 195 -7.90 7.08 -12.29
CA VAL A 195 -7.21 5.99 -13.00
C VAL A 195 -8.21 5.19 -13.82
N LYS A 196 -7.89 5.00 -15.12
CA LYS A 196 -8.70 4.21 -16.06
C LYS A 196 -8.13 2.79 -16.24
N LEU A 197 -7.67 2.15 -15.15
CA LEU A 197 -7.13 0.78 -15.13
C LEU A 197 -8.05 -0.16 -14.34
N SER A 198 -8.10 -1.42 -14.77
CA SER A 198 -8.82 -2.45 -14.01
C SER A 198 -8.00 -2.86 -12.76
N TYR A 199 -8.71 -3.37 -11.74
CA TYR A 199 -8.07 -3.98 -10.57
C TYR A 199 -7.02 -5.01 -10.93
N ASN A 200 -7.32 -5.88 -11.91
CA ASN A 200 -6.41 -6.95 -12.32
C ASN A 200 -5.12 -6.41 -12.96
N ALA A 201 -5.20 -5.33 -13.74
CA ALA A 201 -4.03 -4.67 -14.32
C ALA A 201 -3.12 -4.10 -13.23
N ILE A 202 -3.69 -3.36 -12.28
CA ILE A 202 -2.96 -2.78 -11.15
C ILE A 202 -2.31 -3.89 -10.30
N ARG A 203 -3.09 -4.91 -9.92
CA ARG A 203 -2.61 -6.03 -9.12
C ARG A 203 -1.46 -6.77 -9.80
N LYS A 204 -1.58 -7.07 -11.09
CA LYS A 204 -0.54 -7.78 -11.87
C LYS A 204 0.75 -6.96 -11.92
N TYR A 205 0.64 -5.67 -12.17
CA TYR A 205 1.80 -4.79 -12.25
C TYR A 205 2.51 -4.64 -10.89
N ILE A 206 1.76 -4.32 -9.82
CA ILE A 206 2.34 -4.13 -8.48
C ILE A 206 3.03 -5.41 -8.01
N ARG A 207 2.45 -6.59 -8.29
CA ARG A 207 3.06 -7.87 -7.94
C ARG A 207 4.37 -8.11 -8.70
N ALA A 208 4.40 -7.85 -10.00
CA ALA A 208 5.59 -7.99 -10.83
C ALA A 208 6.69 -7.01 -10.39
N LEU A 209 6.33 -5.75 -10.13
CA LEU A 209 7.25 -4.73 -9.65
C LEU A 209 7.84 -5.11 -8.27
N GLY A 210 7.00 -5.54 -7.33
CA GLY A 210 7.44 -6.01 -6.01
C GLY A 210 8.41 -7.17 -6.07
N ALA A 211 8.13 -8.17 -6.92
CA ALA A 211 9.02 -9.29 -7.15
C ALA A 211 10.36 -8.85 -7.77
N LYS A 212 10.33 -7.91 -8.73
CA LYS A 212 11.52 -7.40 -9.41
C LYS A 212 12.40 -6.56 -8.47
N VAL A 213 11.81 -5.59 -7.77
CA VAL A 213 12.53 -4.54 -7.03
C VAL A 213 12.85 -4.96 -5.60
N LEU A 214 11.89 -5.59 -4.90
CA LEU A 214 12.01 -5.91 -3.47
C LEU A 214 12.21 -7.40 -3.21
N LYS A 215 12.09 -8.26 -4.22
CA LYS A 215 12.03 -9.72 -4.05
C LYS A 215 10.91 -10.17 -3.11
N LYS A 216 9.83 -9.41 -3.04
CA LYS A 216 8.67 -9.61 -2.15
C LYS A 216 7.38 -9.69 -2.95
N ASN A 217 6.40 -10.43 -2.41
CA ASN A 217 5.05 -10.44 -2.96
C ASN A 217 4.29 -9.18 -2.52
N VAL A 218 4.27 -8.15 -3.37
CA VAL A 218 3.56 -6.90 -3.11
C VAL A 218 2.17 -6.93 -3.75
N PHE A 219 1.17 -6.45 -3.02
CA PHE A 219 -0.23 -6.38 -3.46
C PHE A 219 -0.92 -5.14 -2.88
N CYS A 220 -2.01 -4.70 -3.48
CA CYS A 220 -2.66 -3.43 -3.11
C CYS A 220 -3.03 -3.35 -1.63
N HIS A 221 -3.48 -4.46 -1.02
CA HIS A 221 -3.84 -4.45 0.39
C HIS A 221 -2.61 -4.38 1.32
N LEU A 222 -1.45 -4.85 0.87
CA LEU A 222 -0.18 -4.68 1.58
C LEU A 222 0.23 -3.20 1.67
N LEU A 223 0.01 -2.41 0.60
CA LEU A 223 0.23 -0.96 0.64
C LEU A 223 -0.69 -0.28 1.67
N ARG A 224 -1.94 -0.75 1.79
CA ARG A 224 -2.83 -0.28 2.87
C ARG A 224 -2.32 -0.70 4.25
N HIS A 225 -1.83 -1.92 4.43
CA HIS A 225 -1.21 -2.34 5.70
C HIS A 225 -0.01 -1.46 6.04
N THR A 226 0.82 -1.15 5.05
CA THR A 226 1.95 -0.21 5.17
C THR A 226 1.50 1.16 5.66
N SER A 227 0.48 1.74 5.03
CA SER A 227 -0.14 2.99 5.49
C SER A 227 -0.60 2.90 6.95
N CYS A 228 -1.35 1.85 7.29
CA CYS A 228 -1.85 1.66 8.65
C CYS A 228 -0.71 1.57 9.67
N THR A 229 0.34 0.82 9.37
CA THR A 229 1.53 0.68 10.24
C THR A 229 2.28 2.01 10.38
N TYR A 230 2.45 2.76 9.29
CA TYR A 230 3.11 4.06 9.33
C TYR A 230 2.35 5.07 10.19
N TYR A 231 1.04 5.16 9.99
CA TYR A 231 0.23 6.12 10.70
C TYR A 231 -0.17 5.70 12.12
N SER A 232 -0.09 4.42 12.47
CA SER A 232 -0.35 3.95 13.84
C SER A 232 0.64 4.51 14.87
N ASN A 233 1.83 4.94 14.41
CA ASN A 233 2.83 5.63 15.23
C ASN A 233 2.54 7.13 15.44
N LYS A 234 1.55 7.69 14.71
CA LYS A 234 1.30 9.14 14.64
C LYS A 234 -0.13 9.50 15.02
N LEU A 235 -1.05 8.57 14.91
CA LEU A 235 -2.48 8.79 15.10
C LEU A 235 -3.01 7.94 16.25
N ASN A 236 -3.91 8.54 17.04
CA ASN A 236 -4.62 7.81 18.09
C ASN A 236 -5.69 6.87 17.50
N HIS A 237 -6.27 6.03 18.35
CA HIS A 237 -7.28 5.03 17.97
C HIS A 237 -8.45 5.63 17.19
N PHE A 238 -9.00 6.76 17.65
CA PHE A 238 -10.13 7.42 16.99
C PHE A 238 -9.77 7.94 15.60
N GLN A 239 -8.62 8.58 15.47
CA GLN A 239 -8.09 9.10 14.20
C GLN A 239 -7.81 7.96 13.21
N MET A 240 -7.26 6.84 13.68
CA MET A 240 -7.07 5.63 12.88
C MET A 240 -8.40 5.08 12.37
N CYS A 241 -9.40 4.95 13.24
CA CYS A 241 -10.73 4.47 12.85
C CYS A 241 -11.35 5.39 11.78
N LYS A 242 -11.26 6.72 11.96
CA LYS A 242 -11.77 7.71 11.00
C LYS A 242 -11.04 7.63 9.67
N ARG A 243 -9.69 7.63 9.66
CA ARG A 243 -8.87 7.60 8.46
C ARG A 243 -9.13 6.35 7.61
N TYR A 244 -9.17 5.18 8.23
CA TYR A 244 -9.33 3.91 7.50
C TYR A 244 -10.77 3.43 7.37
N GLY A 245 -11.74 4.20 7.87
CA GLY A 245 -13.17 3.88 7.81
C GLY A 245 -13.52 2.61 8.60
N TRP A 246 -12.92 2.42 9.77
CA TRP A 246 -13.28 1.38 10.71
C TRP A 246 -14.36 1.88 11.69
N SER A 247 -15.17 0.98 12.23
CA SER A 247 -16.01 1.33 13.37
C SER A 247 -15.14 1.58 14.59
N PHE A 248 -15.60 2.42 15.51
CA PHE A 248 -14.84 2.71 16.73
C PHE A 248 -14.53 1.46 17.57
N ASN A 249 -15.46 0.53 17.60
CA ASN A 249 -15.31 -0.74 18.33
C ASN A 249 -14.55 -1.82 17.51
N SER A 250 -13.97 -1.45 16.37
CA SER A 250 -13.20 -2.39 15.56
C SER A 250 -11.86 -2.69 16.23
N PRO A 251 -11.44 -3.95 16.37
CA PRO A 251 -10.13 -4.30 16.91
C PRO A 251 -9.00 -3.92 15.95
N MET A 252 -9.31 -3.50 14.71
CA MET A 252 -8.28 -3.24 13.71
C MET A 252 -7.36 -2.09 14.08
N ALA A 253 -7.87 -1.00 14.64
CA ALA A 253 -7.02 0.13 15.02
C ALA A 253 -6.06 -0.27 16.16
N ALA A 254 -6.57 -0.96 17.18
CA ALA A 254 -5.77 -1.46 18.30
C ALA A 254 -4.63 -2.37 17.79
N ARG A 255 -4.92 -3.32 16.90
CA ARG A 255 -3.92 -4.24 16.34
C ARG A 255 -2.71 -3.54 15.68
N TYR A 256 -2.91 -2.39 15.03
CA TYR A 256 -1.80 -1.63 14.44
C TYR A 256 -1.08 -0.80 15.49
N ILE A 257 -1.80 -0.19 16.44
CA ILE A 257 -1.24 0.63 17.53
C ILE A 257 -0.40 -0.25 18.46
N ASP A 258 -0.93 -1.38 18.90
CA ASP A 258 -0.22 -2.32 19.79
C ASP A 258 1.07 -2.83 19.14
N ARG A 259 0.98 -3.18 17.84
CA ARG A 259 2.15 -3.63 17.08
C ARG A 259 3.22 -2.55 16.90
N SER A 260 2.82 -1.28 16.87
CA SER A 260 3.76 -0.16 16.72
C SER A 260 4.60 0.10 17.98
N GLY A 261 4.20 -0.43 19.11
CA GLY A 261 4.81 -0.16 20.42
C GLY A 261 4.65 1.29 20.90
N VAL A 262 3.75 2.06 20.28
CA VAL A 262 3.50 3.47 20.66
C VAL A 262 2.93 3.55 22.07
N MET A 263 2.00 2.66 22.43
CA MET A 263 1.41 2.63 23.77
C MET A 263 2.48 2.42 24.86
N GLU A 264 3.40 1.50 24.63
CA GLU A 264 4.54 1.26 25.53
C GLU A 264 5.46 2.49 25.65
N LYS A 265 5.73 3.16 24.52
CA LYS A 265 6.55 4.37 24.50
C LYS A 265 5.86 5.54 25.20
N GLU A 266 4.55 5.73 25.00
CA GLU A 266 3.77 6.75 25.70
C GLU A 266 3.68 6.43 27.19
N THR A 267 3.42 5.20 27.57
CA THR A 267 3.43 4.76 28.97
C THR A 267 4.78 4.97 29.63
N ALA A 268 5.87 4.63 28.94
CA ALA A 268 7.22 4.89 29.43
C ALA A 268 7.51 6.42 29.58
N ARG A 269 6.96 7.25 28.71
CA ARG A 269 7.06 8.73 28.84
C ARG A 269 6.28 9.22 30.04
N ILE A 270 5.04 8.75 30.24
CA ILE A 270 4.21 9.11 31.39
C ILE A 270 4.87 8.68 32.71
N ILE A 271 5.42 7.47 32.75
CA ILE A 271 6.13 6.93 33.93
C ILE A 271 7.43 7.73 34.20
N ARG A 272 8.08 8.20 33.16
CA ARG A 272 9.32 9.01 33.25
C ARG A 272 9.09 10.51 33.34
N SER A 273 7.85 10.97 33.50
CA SER A 273 7.49 12.38 33.49
C SER A 273 8.03 13.16 34.70
N ASP A 274 9.35 13.30 34.73
CA ASP A 274 10.01 14.44 35.28
C ASP A 274 10.38 15.38 34.12
N GLU A 275 10.04 16.67 34.22
CA GLU A 275 10.24 17.70 33.17
C GLU A 275 11.69 17.73 32.63
N VAL A 276 12.67 17.34 33.46
CA VAL A 276 14.09 17.24 33.13
C VAL A 276 14.36 16.07 32.15
N GLY A 277 13.63 14.95 32.25
CA GLY A 277 13.76 13.81 31.33
C GLY A 277 13.26 14.12 29.93
N GLU A 278 12.13 14.86 29.82
CA GLU A 278 11.60 15.28 28.52
C GLU A 278 12.52 16.29 27.81
N LEU A 279 13.11 17.23 28.58
CA LEU A 279 14.05 18.20 28.04
C LEU A 279 15.33 17.52 27.53
N LYS A 280 15.89 16.57 28.27
CA LYS A 280 17.06 15.77 27.85
C LYS A 280 16.76 14.95 26.58
N MET A 281 15.56 14.36 26.47
CA MET A 281 15.16 13.62 25.25
C MET A 281 15.00 14.53 24.04
N LYS A 282 14.44 15.75 24.23
CA LYS A 282 14.34 16.74 23.13
C LYS A 282 15.72 17.19 22.66
N ILE A 283 16.64 17.48 23.59
CA ILE A 283 18.03 17.85 23.28
C ILE A 283 18.73 16.72 22.50
N SER A 284 18.69 15.49 23.01
CA SER A 284 19.33 14.34 22.36
C SER A 284 18.77 14.07 20.96
N ARG A 285 17.46 14.26 20.77
CA ARG A 285 16.81 14.12 19.44
C ARG A 285 17.29 15.21 18.49
N GLN A 286 17.37 16.44 18.95
CA GLN A 286 17.83 17.57 18.18
C GLN A 286 19.32 17.47 17.81
N GLU A 287 20.13 16.91 18.70
CA GLU A 287 21.55 16.60 18.42
C GLU A 287 21.71 15.53 17.32
N VAL A 288 20.87 14.48 17.32
CA VAL A 288 20.87 13.46 16.27
C VAL A 288 20.40 14.06 14.93
N GLU A 289 19.33 14.84 14.93
CA GLU A 289 18.83 15.53 13.73
C GLU A 289 19.87 16.49 13.16
N ASN A 290 20.53 17.27 14.00
CA ASN A 290 21.59 18.20 13.62
C ASN A 290 22.82 17.46 13.05
N ARG A 291 23.18 16.30 13.61
CA ARG A 291 24.27 15.47 13.09
C ARG A 291 23.96 14.95 11.69
N VAL A 292 22.77 14.39 11.50
CA VAL A 292 22.31 13.92 10.17
C VAL A 292 22.25 15.04 9.16
N MET A 293 21.78 16.21 9.57
CA MET A 293 21.73 17.39 8.69
C MET A 293 23.15 17.86 8.31
N LYS A 294 24.08 17.84 9.26
CA LYS A 294 25.47 18.20 9.00
C LYS A 294 26.15 17.19 8.03
N GLU A 295 25.97 15.90 8.24
CA GLU A 295 26.49 14.87 7.35
C GLU A 295 25.95 14.97 5.93
N ASN A 296 24.64 15.26 5.79
CA ASN A 296 24.02 15.49 4.48
C ASN A 296 24.58 16.76 3.80
N PHE A 297 24.73 17.84 4.57
CA PHE A 297 25.30 19.07 4.05
C PHE A 297 26.77 18.91 3.61
N GLU A 298 27.59 18.22 4.38
CA GLU A 298 28.98 17.90 4.04
C GLU A 298 29.06 17.05 2.75
N ALA A 299 28.17 16.06 2.61
CA ALA A 299 28.09 15.23 1.41
C ALA A 299 27.67 16.03 0.15
N GLU A 300 26.76 16.96 0.33
CA GLU A 300 26.27 17.82 -0.77
C GLU A 300 27.33 18.87 -1.18
N MET A 301 28.03 19.42 -0.21
CA MET A 301 29.17 20.31 -0.47
C MET A 301 30.33 19.59 -1.18
N GLU A 302 30.63 18.37 -0.80
CA GLU A 302 31.67 17.58 -1.48
C GLU A 302 31.28 17.24 -2.92
N LYS A 303 30.02 16.92 -3.16
CA LYS A 303 29.48 16.72 -4.50
C LYS A 303 29.61 18.00 -5.35
N GLN A 304 29.25 19.15 -4.80
CA GLN A 304 29.40 20.44 -5.47
C GLN A 304 30.86 20.76 -5.80
N ARG A 305 31.80 20.45 -4.89
CA ARG A 305 33.24 20.61 -5.15
C ARG A 305 33.72 19.74 -6.31
N GLN A 306 33.26 18.48 -6.38
CA GLN A 306 33.60 17.58 -7.47
C GLN A 306 33.01 18.05 -8.80
N ASP A 307 31.78 18.52 -8.82
CA ASP A 307 31.16 19.05 -10.03
C ASP A 307 31.82 20.36 -10.52
N ASN A 308 32.18 21.25 -9.59
CA ASN A 308 32.95 22.44 -9.91
C ASN A 308 34.35 22.11 -10.47
N LYS A 309 35.03 21.10 -9.91
CA LYS A 309 36.33 20.66 -10.43
C LYS A 309 36.21 20.12 -11.85
N LYS A 310 35.20 19.28 -12.13
CA LYS A 310 34.92 18.77 -13.47
C LYS A 310 34.59 19.90 -14.46
N MET A 311 33.91 20.93 -14.00
CA MET A 311 33.58 22.10 -14.82
C MET A 311 34.84 22.90 -15.15
N GLN A 312 35.73 23.13 -14.17
CA GLN A 312 37.04 23.78 -14.42
C GLN A 312 37.92 22.99 -15.37
N GLU A 313 37.96 21.67 -15.26
CA GLU A 313 38.70 20.82 -16.20
C GLU A 313 38.17 20.96 -17.64
N LYS A 314 36.85 20.98 -17.82
CA LYS A 314 36.22 21.22 -19.12
C LYS A 314 36.53 22.62 -19.71
N PHE A 315 36.49 23.65 -18.84
CA PHE A 315 36.86 25.01 -19.27
C PHE A 315 38.33 25.11 -19.69
N ALA A 316 39.24 24.44 -18.98
CA ALA A 316 40.64 24.37 -19.34
C ALA A 316 40.86 23.63 -20.68
N GLU A 317 40.08 22.61 -20.97
CA GLU A 317 40.12 21.87 -22.22
C GLU A 317 39.60 22.70 -23.42
N ILE A 318 38.49 23.41 -23.20
CA ILE A 318 37.95 24.38 -24.19
C ILE A 318 38.96 25.51 -24.46
N GLY A 319 39.61 26.03 -23.40
CA GLY A 319 40.67 27.03 -23.56
C GLY A 319 41.82 26.54 -24.44
N LYS A 320 42.27 25.31 -24.24
CA LYS A 320 43.34 24.71 -25.12
C LYS A 320 42.87 24.56 -26.56
N LEU A 321 41.63 24.17 -26.81
CA LEU A 321 41.08 24.06 -28.17
C LEU A 321 40.93 25.41 -28.85
N THR A 322 40.51 26.44 -28.11
CA THR A 322 40.45 27.83 -28.65
C THR A 322 41.83 28.36 -28.99
N ASP A 323 42.86 28.08 -28.18
CA ASP A 323 44.25 28.50 -28.48
C ASP A 323 44.81 27.81 -29.74
N ILE A 324 44.48 26.55 -29.98
CA ILE A 324 44.86 25.81 -31.19
C ILE A 324 44.17 26.41 -32.41
N LEU A 325 42.85 26.63 -32.35
CA LEU A 325 42.09 27.25 -33.44
C LEU A 325 42.59 28.66 -33.79
N PHE A 326 42.98 29.44 -32.76
CA PHE A 326 43.52 30.78 -32.98
C PHE A 326 44.89 30.75 -33.68
N LYS A 327 45.75 29.80 -33.29
CA LYS A 327 47.06 29.60 -33.98
C LYS A 327 46.88 29.15 -35.43
N ASP A 328 45.94 28.25 -35.69
CA ASP A 328 45.66 27.78 -37.07
C ASP A 328 45.05 28.90 -37.93
N THR A 329 44.24 29.78 -37.34
CA THR A 329 43.68 30.95 -38.06
C THR A 329 44.77 31.96 -38.45
N ILE A 330 45.72 32.22 -37.54
CA ILE A 330 46.85 33.10 -37.80
C ILE A 330 47.76 32.49 -38.89
N ALA A 331 48.02 31.18 -38.81
CA ALA A 331 48.84 30.50 -39.84
C ALA A 331 48.21 30.50 -41.24
N LEU A 332 46.88 30.41 -41.32
CA LEU A 332 46.08 30.51 -42.51
C LEU A 332 46.16 31.96 -43.12
N ASP A 333 46.07 32.97 -42.28
CA ASP A 333 46.14 34.37 -42.66
C ASP A 333 47.52 34.71 -43.18
N GLU A 334 48.61 34.21 -42.58
CA GLU A 334 49.97 34.36 -43.07
C GLU A 334 50.22 33.64 -44.42
N LYS A 335 49.64 32.44 -44.61
CA LYS A 335 49.66 31.71 -45.87
C LYS A 335 48.94 32.49 -46.98
N ASN A 336 47.76 33.03 -46.67
CA ASN A 336 47.00 33.84 -47.61
C ASN A 336 47.75 35.17 -48.02
N LYS A 337 48.37 35.84 -47.05
CA LYS A 337 49.20 37.01 -47.30
C LYS A 337 50.43 36.70 -48.14
N LYS A 338 51.07 35.53 -48.03
CA LYS A 338 52.19 35.09 -48.85
C LYS A 338 51.77 34.71 -50.29
N SER A 339 50.54 34.18 -50.44
CA SER A 339 49.99 33.87 -51.77
C SER A 339 49.61 35.12 -52.60
N LEU A 340 49.12 36.16 -51.88
CA LEU A 340 48.81 37.48 -52.52
C LEU A 340 50.03 38.31 -52.92
N LYS A 341 51.21 38.09 -52.34
CA LYS A 341 52.49 38.74 -52.71
C LYS A 341 53.21 38.02 -53.84
N ARG A 342 52.71 36.91 -54.35
CA ARG A 342 53.29 36.13 -55.46
C ARG A 342 52.48 36.23 -56.76
N LYS A 343 51.44 37.04 -56.80
CA LYS A 343 50.73 37.52 -57.98
C LYS A 343 51.07 38.99 -58.19
#